data_4b3c86cc82156a9ef8bd22f00785a08c
#
_entry.id   4b3c86cc82156a9ef8bd22f00785a08c
#
_cell.length_a   1.000
_cell.length_b   1.000
_cell.length_c   1.000
_cell.angle_alpha   90.00
_cell.angle_beta   90.00
_cell.angle_gamma   90.00
#
_symmetry.space_group_name_H-M   'P 1'
#
loop_
_entity.id
_entity.type
_entity.pdbx_description
1 polymer ?
#
loop_
_entity_poly.entity_id
_entity_poly.type
_entity_poly.pdbx_seq_one_letter_code
_entity_poly.pdbx_strand_id
1 'polypeptide(L)'
;MKRIFPVILIATIVLLSACSKSPEPTTLINCDGLITDTLGTGDNGRIYIPNAFSPNNDGLNEIFRPVTQNIAAIIFTIYDQNNVVIFTTSVLGYGWQPSLQASNVAKKYYYKIQATTASNKKIGLCGEFHSLTCFPVNPPRSFYYFEDMLTPNGFTGVTNESLPTCY
;
A
#
# COMPACT_ATOMS: atom_id res chain seq x y z
N MET A 1 -72.63 -4.05 -38.17
CA MET A 1 -71.20 -4.44 -38.39
C MET A 1 -70.37 -3.63 -37.41
N LYS A 2 -69.96 -4.25 -36.27
CA LYS A 2 -69.07 -3.61 -35.24
C LYS A 2 -67.68 -4.10 -35.55
N ARG A 3 -66.78 -3.17 -35.91
CA ARG A 3 -65.34 -3.46 -36.07
C ARG A 3 -64.65 -3.32 -34.70
N ILE A 4 -64.09 -4.42 -34.20
CA ILE A 4 -63.29 -4.48 -32.99
C ILE A 4 -61.81 -4.29 -33.43
N PHE A 5 -61.18 -3.20 -33.01
CA PHE A 5 -59.73 -2.99 -33.18
C PHE A 5 -58.98 -3.64 -32.00
N PRO A 6 -57.99 -4.47 -32.24
CA PRO A 6 -57.14 -4.97 -31.17
C PRO A 6 -56.12 -3.91 -30.77
N VAL A 7 -56.14 -3.51 -29.50
CA VAL A 7 -55.10 -2.69 -28.91
C VAL A 7 -53.89 -3.58 -28.61
N ILE A 8 -52.81 -3.40 -29.38
CA ILE A 8 -51.53 -4.07 -29.12
C ILE A 8 -50.81 -3.29 -28.03
N LEU A 9 -50.73 -3.87 -26.82
CA LEU A 9 -49.97 -3.35 -25.68
C LEU A 9 -48.51 -3.76 -25.87
N ILE A 10 -47.66 -2.82 -26.32
CA ILE A 10 -46.20 -3.03 -26.41
C ILE A 10 -45.61 -2.80 -25.01
N ALA A 11 -45.31 -3.88 -24.32
CA ALA A 11 -44.58 -3.83 -23.06
C ALA A 11 -43.08 -3.59 -23.33
N THR A 12 -42.61 -2.38 -23.15
CA THR A 12 -41.18 -2.05 -23.24
C THR A 12 -40.48 -2.53 -21.98
N ILE A 13 -39.77 -3.66 -22.10
CA ILE A 13 -38.90 -4.17 -21.04
C ILE A 13 -37.61 -3.33 -21.05
N VAL A 14 -37.48 -2.39 -20.10
CA VAL A 14 -36.24 -1.67 -19.83
C VAL A 14 -35.33 -2.60 -19.04
N LEU A 15 -34.34 -3.19 -19.72
CA LEU A 15 -33.25 -3.94 -19.09
C LEU A 15 -32.32 -2.91 -18.43
N LEU A 16 -32.52 -2.68 -17.13
CA LEU A 16 -31.56 -1.99 -16.28
C LEU A 16 -30.35 -2.92 -16.10
N SER A 17 -29.34 -2.79 -16.95
CA SER A 17 -28.01 -3.36 -16.71
C SER A 17 -27.39 -2.65 -15.53
N ALA A 18 -27.67 -3.14 -14.32
CA ALA A 18 -26.93 -2.76 -13.13
C ALA A 18 -25.52 -3.34 -13.28
N CYS A 19 -24.57 -2.47 -13.67
CA CYS A 19 -23.16 -2.76 -13.62
C CYS A 19 -22.78 -2.82 -12.13
N SER A 20 -22.96 -3.96 -11.48
CA SER A 20 -22.43 -4.20 -10.15
C SER A 20 -20.92 -4.33 -10.27
N LYS A 21 -20.18 -3.28 -9.96
CA LYS A 21 -18.76 -3.45 -9.60
C LYS A 21 -18.72 -4.44 -8.45
N SER A 22 -18.20 -5.65 -8.70
CA SER A 22 -17.83 -6.55 -7.62
C SER A 22 -16.90 -5.78 -6.70
N PRO A 23 -17.18 -5.69 -5.37
CA PRO A 23 -16.21 -5.13 -4.45
C PRO A 23 -14.93 -5.95 -4.60
N GLU A 24 -13.80 -5.29 -4.91
CA GLU A 24 -12.50 -5.94 -4.82
C GLU A 24 -12.39 -6.56 -3.43
N PRO A 25 -11.95 -7.82 -3.31
CA PRO A 25 -11.76 -8.43 -2.02
C PRO A 25 -10.73 -7.58 -1.26
N THR A 26 -11.20 -6.80 -0.29
CA THR A 26 -10.34 -6.12 0.67
C THR A 26 -9.77 -7.18 1.61
N THR A 27 -8.74 -7.87 1.16
CA THR A 27 -7.97 -8.75 2.02
C THR A 27 -7.16 -7.85 2.94
N LEU A 28 -7.77 -7.46 4.05
CA LEU A 28 -7.07 -6.71 5.09
C LEU A 28 -6.01 -7.64 5.68
N ILE A 29 -4.79 -7.12 5.81
CA ILE A 29 -3.75 -7.85 6.51
C ILE A 29 -4.19 -8.07 7.97
N ASN A 30 -4.05 -9.30 8.46
CA ASN A 30 -4.22 -9.57 9.88
C ASN A 30 -3.01 -9.03 10.66
N CYS A 31 -3.22 -8.01 11.49
CA CYS A 31 -2.20 -7.38 12.33
C CYS A 31 -2.07 -8.03 13.72
N ASP A 32 -2.76 -9.13 13.98
CA ASP A 32 -2.69 -9.84 15.26
C ASP A 32 -1.26 -10.30 15.56
N GLY A 33 -0.96 -10.36 16.86
CA GLY A 33 0.33 -10.80 17.39
C GLY A 33 1.41 -9.71 17.41
N LEU A 34 1.16 -8.51 16.88
CA LEU A 34 2.06 -7.37 17.04
C LEU A 34 1.93 -6.76 18.44
N ILE A 35 3.07 -6.47 19.05
CA ILE A 35 3.14 -5.88 20.39
C ILE A 35 3.64 -4.46 20.28
N THR A 36 2.93 -3.52 20.92
CA THR A 36 3.35 -2.12 21.05
C THR A 36 3.30 -1.72 22.51
N ASP A 37 4.45 -1.30 23.05
CA ASP A 37 4.56 -0.76 24.41
C ASP A 37 4.24 0.73 24.41
N THR A 38 3.84 1.23 25.58
CA THR A 38 3.78 2.67 25.79
C THR A 38 5.21 3.25 25.83
N LEU A 39 5.48 4.19 24.92
CA LEU A 39 6.76 4.91 24.89
C LEU A 39 6.76 6.01 25.96
N GLY A 40 7.78 6.01 26.81
CA GLY A 40 7.99 7.06 27.82
C GLY A 40 8.66 8.32 27.23
N THR A 41 8.75 9.36 28.03
CA THR A 41 9.33 10.66 27.61
C THR A 41 10.82 10.58 27.21
N GLY A 42 11.55 9.55 27.63
CA GLY A 42 12.94 9.31 27.26
C GLY A 42 13.12 8.36 26.08
N ASP A 43 12.04 7.78 25.57
CA ASP A 43 12.08 6.84 24.44
C ASP A 43 11.90 7.57 23.13
N ASN A 44 12.95 7.60 22.32
CA ASN A 44 12.99 8.28 21.04
C ASN A 44 13.10 7.32 19.85
N GLY A 45 12.72 6.04 20.04
CA GLY A 45 12.58 5.08 18.94
C GLY A 45 11.50 5.52 17.95
N ARG A 46 11.83 5.55 16.67
CA ARG A 46 10.92 5.95 15.58
C ARG A 46 11.03 5.02 14.39
N ILE A 47 9.90 4.80 13.71
CA ILE A 47 9.82 4.06 12.45
C ILE A 47 8.89 4.84 11.53
N TYR A 48 9.40 5.22 10.37
CA TYR A 48 8.62 5.84 9.30
C TYR A 48 8.58 4.87 8.12
N ILE A 49 7.40 4.65 7.56
CA ILE A 49 7.17 3.71 6.47
C ILE A 49 6.65 4.48 5.27
N PRO A 50 7.29 4.40 4.08
CA PRO A 50 6.70 4.94 2.87
C PRO A 50 5.39 4.19 2.56
N ASN A 51 4.44 4.85 1.87
CA ASN A 51 3.23 4.17 1.40
C ASN A 51 3.31 3.82 -0.09
N ALA A 52 4.40 4.20 -0.75
CA ALA A 52 4.71 3.83 -2.13
C ALA A 52 6.21 3.70 -2.36
N PHE A 53 6.58 2.94 -3.38
CA PHE A 53 7.92 2.85 -3.94
C PHE A 53 7.81 2.60 -5.45
N SER A 54 8.89 2.81 -6.22
CA SER A 54 8.86 2.82 -7.68
C SER A 54 9.99 1.98 -8.30
N PRO A 55 9.79 0.65 -8.45
CA PRO A 55 10.81 -0.21 -9.04
C PRO A 55 10.83 -0.09 -10.58
N ASN A 56 11.21 1.09 -11.08
CA ASN A 56 11.25 1.48 -12.49
C ASN A 56 12.67 1.56 -13.07
N ASN A 57 13.71 1.34 -12.23
CA ASN A 57 15.13 1.33 -12.57
C ASN A 57 15.69 2.71 -12.95
N ASP A 58 15.18 3.78 -12.39
CA ASP A 58 15.73 5.13 -12.52
C ASP A 58 16.70 5.52 -11.39
N GLY A 59 16.85 4.63 -10.38
CA GLY A 59 17.72 4.82 -9.22
C GLY A 59 17.06 5.55 -8.04
N LEU A 60 15.77 5.89 -8.13
CA LEU A 60 15.00 6.56 -7.09
C LEU A 60 13.94 5.63 -6.53
N ASN A 61 13.79 5.58 -5.21
CA ASN A 61 12.70 4.88 -4.53
C ASN A 61 12.48 3.42 -4.97
N GLU A 62 13.51 2.74 -5.46
CA GLU A 62 13.47 1.37 -6.02
C GLU A 62 13.21 0.29 -4.96
N ILE A 63 13.48 0.61 -3.70
CA ILE A 63 13.44 -0.30 -2.57
C ILE A 63 12.36 0.13 -1.60
N PHE A 64 11.52 -0.80 -1.18
CA PHE A 64 10.60 -0.56 -0.09
C PHE A 64 11.23 -0.96 1.24
N ARG A 65 11.49 0.03 2.10
CA ARG A 65 12.08 -0.18 3.42
C ARG A 65 11.61 0.86 4.45
N PRO A 66 11.60 0.50 5.74
CA PRO A 66 11.35 1.47 6.81
C PRO A 66 12.57 2.37 7.03
N VAL A 67 12.34 3.65 7.29
CA VAL A 67 13.32 4.59 7.82
C VAL A 67 13.23 4.55 9.34
N THR A 68 14.34 4.27 10.02
CA THR A 68 14.35 4.02 11.47
C THR A 68 15.28 4.96 12.22
N GLN A 69 14.91 5.26 13.47
CA GLN A 69 15.75 5.98 14.44
C GLN A 69 15.68 5.27 15.78
N ASN A 70 16.83 5.05 16.42
CA ASN A 70 16.94 4.42 17.75
C ASN A 70 16.20 3.08 17.87
N ILE A 71 16.26 2.28 16.82
CA ILE A 71 15.76 0.91 16.76
C ILE A 71 16.97 -0.04 16.90
N ALA A 72 16.89 -0.96 17.88
CA ALA A 72 17.93 -1.96 18.14
C ALA A 72 17.71 -3.25 17.34
N ALA A 73 16.46 -3.64 17.10
CA ALA A 73 16.13 -4.85 16.36
C ALA A 73 14.81 -4.67 15.61
N ILE A 74 14.68 -5.36 14.48
CA ILE A 74 13.49 -5.34 13.64
C ILE A 74 13.23 -6.72 13.05
N ILE A 75 11.95 -7.07 12.90
CA ILE A 75 11.47 -8.10 11.98
C ILE A 75 10.53 -7.38 11.02
N PHE A 76 10.87 -7.34 9.75
CA PHE A 76 10.11 -6.69 8.70
C PHE A 76 9.69 -7.71 7.66
N THR A 77 8.38 -7.87 7.47
CA THR A 77 7.79 -8.86 6.58
C THR A 77 6.84 -8.19 5.60
N ILE A 78 6.92 -8.58 4.33
CA ILE A 78 6.03 -8.13 3.26
C ILE A 78 5.20 -9.30 2.75
N TYR A 79 3.94 -8.99 2.46
CA TYR A 79 2.94 -9.92 1.95
C TYR A 79 2.37 -9.41 0.62
N ASP A 80 2.06 -10.32 -0.25
CA ASP A 80 1.29 -10.03 -1.45
C ASP A 80 -0.21 -9.81 -1.16
N GLN A 81 -1.01 -9.60 -2.20
CA GLN A 81 -2.46 -9.41 -2.08
C GLN A 81 -3.22 -10.64 -1.56
N ASN A 82 -2.59 -11.81 -1.59
CA ASN A 82 -3.14 -13.09 -1.11
C ASN A 82 -2.68 -13.43 0.31
N ASN A 83 -2.01 -12.49 1.01
CA ASN A 83 -1.36 -12.70 2.30
C ASN A 83 -0.23 -13.75 2.30
N VAL A 84 0.38 -13.98 1.15
CA VAL A 84 1.58 -14.82 1.03
C VAL A 84 2.80 -13.99 1.37
N VAL A 85 3.68 -14.51 2.25
CA VAL A 85 4.97 -13.86 2.55
C VAL A 85 5.85 -13.89 1.31
N ILE A 86 6.29 -12.72 0.85
CA ILE A 86 7.18 -12.56 -0.31
C ILE A 86 8.56 -12.03 0.06
N PHE A 87 8.68 -11.47 1.27
CA PHE A 87 9.96 -10.97 1.79
C PHE A 87 9.93 -10.95 3.31
N THR A 88 11.08 -11.24 3.93
CA THR A 88 11.29 -10.99 5.36
C THR A 88 12.75 -10.68 5.63
N THR A 89 13.02 -9.81 6.59
CA THR A 89 14.35 -9.45 7.04
C THR A 89 14.37 -9.10 8.52
N SER A 90 15.52 -9.32 9.16
CA SER A 90 15.83 -8.81 10.51
C SER A 90 17.00 -7.81 10.49
N VAL A 91 17.45 -7.39 9.31
CA VAL A 91 18.56 -6.46 9.13
C VAL A 91 18.02 -5.04 9.03
N LEU A 92 18.47 -4.16 9.95
CA LEU A 92 18.11 -2.74 9.94
C LEU A 92 18.58 -2.08 8.65
N GLY A 93 17.70 -1.26 8.05
CA GLY A 93 17.98 -0.56 6.80
C GLY A 93 17.91 -1.42 5.54
N TYR A 94 17.69 -2.74 5.68
CA TYR A 94 17.50 -3.62 4.53
C TYR A 94 16.03 -3.62 4.11
N GLY A 95 15.78 -3.52 2.81
CA GLY A 95 14.44 -3.44 2.22
C GLY A 95 14.20 -4.44 1.12
N TRP A 96 12.99 -4.46 0.63
CA TRP A 96 12.54 -5.29 -0.46
C TRP A 96 12.69 -4.58 -1.80
N GLN A 97 13.43 -5.19 -2.70
CA GLN A 97 13.55 -4.79 -4.09
C GLN A 97 13.02 -5.93 -4.97
N PRO A 98 11.83 -5.82 -5.54
CA PRO A 98 11.33 -6.82 -6.47
C PRO A 98 12.15 -6.81 -7.76
N SER A 99 12.05 -7.87 -8.55
CA SER A 99 12.45 -7.80 -9.96
C SER A 99 11.67 -6.68 -10.66
N LEU A 100 12.29 -6.02 -11.64
CA LEU A 100 11.70 -4.95 -12.45
C LEU A 100 10.24 -5.27 -12.80
N GLN A 101 9.35 -4.34 -12.50
CA GLN A 101 7.95 -4.48 -12.90
C GLN A 101 7.77 -3.96 -14.34
N ALA A 102 6.78 -4.51 -15.02
CA ALA A 102 6.36 -3.97 -16.31
C ALA A 102 5.95 -2.50 -16.14
N SER A 103 6.07 -1.71 -17.20
CA SER A 103 5.52 -0.35 -17.25
C SER A 103 4.00 -0.38 -17.00
N ASN A 104 3.45 0.75 -16.54
CA ASN A 104 2.02 0.94 -16.34
C ASN A 104 1.39 0.05 -15.23
N VAL A 105 2.10 -0.12 -14.11
CA VAL A 105 1.68 -0.95 -12.98
C VAL A 105 1.48 -0.11 -11.73
N ALA A 106 0.33 -0.30 -11.08
CA ALA A 106 0.07 0.13 -9.72
C ALA A 106 -0.43 -1.08 -8.91
N LYS A 107 0.39 -1.61 -8.02
CA LYS A 107 0.11 -2.87 -7.31
C LYS A 107 0.20 -2.68 -5.81
N LYS A 108 -0.80 -3.18 -5.08
CA LYS A 108 -0.86 -3.11 -3.63
C LYS A 108 -0.17 -4.31 -2.98
N TYR A 109 0.48 -4.04 -1.84
CA TYR A 109 1.11 -5.00 -0.95
C TYR A 109 0.81 -4.64 0.50
N TYR A 110 1.19 -5.54 1.42
CA TYR A 110 1.02 -5.34 2.85
C TYR A 110 2.34 -5.57 3.58
N TYR A 111 2.49 -4.96 4.76
CA TYR A 111 3.65 -5.18 5.61
C TYR A 111 3.27 -5.41 7.06
N LYS A 112 4.15 -6.11 7.78
CA LYS A 112 4.21 -6.18 9.24
C LYS A 112 5.62 -5.86 9.71
N ILE A 113 5.70 -5.11 10.79
CA ILE A 113 6.95 -4.81 11.48
C ILE A 113 6.74 -5.09 12.96
N GLN A 114 7.66 -5.86 13.54
CA GLN A 114 7.87 -5.94 14.97
C GLN A 114 9.28 -5.45 15.26
N ALA A 115 9.40 -4.36 16.00
CA ALA A 115 10.70 -3.75 16.33
C ALA A 115 10.90 -3.66 17.82
N THR A 116 12.17 -3.49 18.22
CA THR A 116 12.58 -3.18 19.59
C THR A 116 13.44 -1.92 19.55
N THR A 117 13.08 -0.93 20.35
CA THR A 117 13.85 0.32 20.48
C THR A 117 15.15 0.10 21.23
N ALA A 118 16.07 1.07 21.17
CA ALA A 118 17.31 1.04 21.96
C ALA A 118 17.04 1.01 23.48
N SER A 119 15.88 1.48 23.94
CA SER A 119 15.40 1.41 25.32
C SER A 119 14.60 0.14 25.64
N ASN A 120 14.69 -0.87 24.77
CA ASN A 120 14.03 -2.17 24.91
C ASN A 120 12.49 -2.13 24.94
N LYS A 121 11.88 -1.16 24.27
CA LYS A 121 10.43 -1.08 24.06
C LYS A 121 10.03 -1.69 22.72
N LYS A 122 8.85 -2.29 22.66
CA LYS A 122 8.31 -2.90 21.45
C LYS A 122 7.51 -1.89 20.65
N ILE A 123 7.63 -1.96 19.32
CA ILE A 123 6.82 -1.22 18.37
C ILE A 123 6.30 -2.21 17.31
N GLY A 124 4.99 -2.41 17.27
CA GLY A 124 4.32 -3.22 16.25
C GLY A 124 3.61 -2.31 15.25
N LEU A 125 3.86 -2.48 13.96
CA LEU A 125 3.22 -1.74 12.88
C LEU A 125 2.78 -2.70 11.78
N CYS A 126 1.64 -2.42 11.16
CA CYS A 126 1.20 -3.08 9.95
C CYS A 126 0.43 -2.10 9.06
N GLY A 127 0.38 -2.39 7.79
CA GLY A 127 -0.32 -1.54 6.84
C GLY A 127 -0.18 -2.02 5.41
N GLU A 128 -0.60 -1.15 4.49
CA GLU A 128 -0.53 -1.37 3.06
C GLU A 128 0.35 -0.32 2.38
N PHE A 129 0.94 -0.70 1.26
CA PHE A 129 1.73 0.18 0.41
C PHE A 129 1.56 -0.21 -1.07
N HIS A 130 2.04 0.66 -1.96
CA HIS A 130 1.90 0.50 -3.39
C HIS A 130 3.27 0.46 -4.09
N SER A 131 3.41 -0.48 -5.01
CA SER A 131 4.47 -0.47 -6.01
C SER A 131 3.94 0.22 -7.25
N LEU A 132 4.57 1.32 -7.67
CA LEU A 132 4.11 2.18 -8.74
C LEU A 132 5.17 2.28 -9.84
N THR A 133 4.79 2.02 -11.08
CA THR A 133 5.56 2.43 -12.27
C THR A 133 4.84 3.53 -13.04
N CYS A 134 3.66 3.93 -12.56
CA CYS A 134 2.87 5.06 -13.03
C CYS A 134 1.90 5.51 -11.92
N PHE A 135 1.42 6.75 -11.98
CA PHE A 135 0.35 7.22 -11.09
C PHE A 135 -1.02 6.80 -11.62
N PRO A 136 -1.84 6.08 -10.83
CA PRO A 136 -3.19 5.69 -11.23
C PRO A 136 -4.06 6.91 -11.52
N VAL A 137 -4.90 6.85 -12.55
CA VAL A 137 -5.88 7.92 -12.90
C VAL A 137 -6.88 8.14 -11.76
N ASN A 138 -7.31 7.05 -11.10
CA ASN A 138 -8.18 7.10 -9.92
C ASN A 138 -7.45 6.42 -8.75
N PRO A 139 -6.53 7.12 -8.09
CA PRO A 139 -5.72 6.50 -7.06
C PRO A 139 -6.59 6.09 -5.85
N PRO A 140 -6.33 4.92 -5.24
CA PRO A 140 -7.00 4.52 -4.01
C PRO A 140 -6.59 5.37 -2.80
N ARG A 141 -5.55 6.20 -2.96
CA ARG A 141 -5.05 7.15 -1.97
C ARG A 141 -4.98 8.55 -2.57
N SER A 142 -5.27 9.53 -1.77
CA SER A 142 -5.15 10.95 -2.14
C SER A 142 -3.70 11.42 -2.23
N PHE A 143 -2.76 10.68 -1.63
CA PHE A 143 -1.35 11.07 -1.58
C PHE A 143 -0.44 9.85 -1.45
N TYR A 144 0.60 9.81 -2.30
CA TYR A 144 1.70 8.86 -2.22
C TYR A 144 2.94 9.56 -1.67
N TYR A 145 3.64 8.90 -0.75
CA TYR A 145 4.92 9.37 -0.24
C TYR A 145 5.93 8.22 -0.29
N PHE A 146 7.11 8.57 -0.78
CA PHE A 146 8.21 7.67 -1.06
C PHE A 146 9.26 7.75 0.05
N GLU A 147 10.28 6.87 -0.03
CA GLU A 147 11.34 6.83 0.95
C GLU A 147 12.13 8.15 1.00
N ASP A 148 12.42 8.77 -0.14
CA ASP A 148 13.16 10.04 -0.25
C ASP A 148 12.46 11.22 0.44
N MET A 149 11.15 11.08 0.72
CA MET A 149 10.37 12.04 1.51
C MET A 149 10.47 11.80 3.03
N LEU A 150 11.19 10.76 3.46
CA LEU A 150 11.30 10.35 4.85
C LEU A 150 12.74 10.51 5.35
N THR A 151 12.87 10.97 6.59
CA THR A 151 14.15 11.02 7.32
C THR A 151 13.97 10.38 8.69
N PRO A 152 15.04 10.06 9.42
CA PRO A 152 14.94 9.65 10.82
C PRO A 152 14.22 10.67 11.72
N ASN A 153 14.12 11.92 11.29
CA ASN A 153 13.46 13.01 12.02
C ASN A 153 12.02 13.28 11.56
N GLY A 154 11.54 12.59 10.52
CA GLY A 154 10.17 12.73 10.04
C GLY A 154 10.06 12.95 8.52
N PHE A 155 8.92 13.50 8.14
CA PHE A 155 8.51 13.72 6.77
C PHE A 155 9.01 15.07 6.23
N THR A 156 9.66 15.09 5.06
CA THR A 156 10.20 16.29 4.42
C THR A 156 9.24 16.94 3.42
N GLY A 157 8.31 16.16 2.87
CA GLY A 157 7.32 16.63 1.90
C GLY A 157 7.82 16.79 0.46
N VAL A 158 9.09 16.45 0.19
CA VAL A 158 9.70 16.63 -1.14
C VAL A 158 10.15 15.29 -1.67
N THR A 159 9.77 14.96 -2.91
CA THR A 159 10.26 13.80 -3.65
C THR A 159 10.90 14.24 -4.96
N ASN A 160 11.92 13.50 -5.40
CA ASN A 160 12.48 13.59 -6.75
C ASN A 160 11.85 12.56 -7.70
N GLU A 161 10.89 11.76 -7.21
CA GLU A 161 10.19 10.78 -8.01
C GLU A 161 9.31 11.44 -9.09
N SER A 162 9.39 10.92 -10.31
CA SER A 162 8.62 11.40 -11.46
C SER A 162 8.06 10.22 -12.25
N LEU A 163 6.82 9.86 -11.96
CA LEU A 163 6.13 8.78 -12.65
C LEU A 163 5.13 9.31 -13.68
N PRO A 164 4.98 8.65 -14.85
CA PRO A 164 3.92 8.96 -15.79
C PRO A 164 2.53 8.63 -15.20
N THR A 165 1.47 9.13 -15.80
CA THR A 165 0.11 8.67 -15.51
C THR A 165 -0.12 7.30 -16.14
N CYS A 166 -0.79 6.39 -15.43
CA CYS A 166 -1.20 5.08 -15.97
C CYS A 166 -2.24 5.26 -17.09
N TYR A 167 -2.16 4.46 -18.13
CA TYR A 167 -3.08 4.45 -19.29
C TYR A 167 -3.76 3.08 -19.48
#